data_12d68da093c94bc4237b665f3d778670
#
_entry.id   12d68da093c94bc4237b665f3d778670
#
_cell.length_a   1.000
_cell.length_b   1.000
_cell.length_c   1.000
_cell.angle_alpha   90.00
_cell.angle_beta   90.00
_cell.angle_gamma   90.00
#
_symmetry.space_group_name_H-M   'P 1'
#
loop_
_entity.id
_entity.type
_entity.pdbx_description
1 polymer ?
#
loop_
_entity_poly.entity_id
_entity_poly.type
_entity_poly.pdbx_seq_one_letter_code
_entity_poly.pdbx_strand_id
1 'polypeptide(L)'
;MNFLVVDDNRLLNRFLTTYLRSKGHSCSSLTDSSKVLSWLDLNACDAIILDIGMPKIDGISLISMIREKFAVLPIVMFTGLGYDEEAMQAARKAGANGYVSKGLGPSEIYSALMRVLTQMHSAATPPAAQAGHAA
;
A
#
# COMPACT_ATOMS: atom_id res chain seq x y z
N MET A 1 -7.30 -11.10 -0.35
CA MET A 1 -7.22 -9.75 0.24
C MET A 1 -7.89 -8.74 -0.67
N ASN A 2 -8.32 -7.62 -0.10
CA ASN A 2 -8.89 -6.51 -0.86
C ASN A 2 -7.83 -5.41 -0.96
N PHE A 3 -7.31 -5.17 -2.14
CA PHE A 3 -6.28 -4.16 -2.39
C PHE A 3 -6.86 -2.90 -3.04
N LEU A 4 -6.28 -1.77 -2.69
CA LEU A 4 -6.49 -0.52 -3.42
C LEU A 4 -5.14 -0.06 -3.97
N VAL A 5 -5.07 0.15 -5.28
CA VAL A 5 -3.88 0.67 -5.95
C VAL A 5 -4.14 2.13 -6.30
N VAL A 6 -3.28 3.01 -5.86
CA VAL A 6 -3.43 4.45 -6.10
C VAL A 6 -2.19 4.97 -6.82
N ASP A 7 -2.35 5.29 -8.09
CA ASP A 7 -1.27 5.78 -8.95
C ASP A 7 -1.92 6.52 -10.11
N ASP A 8 -1.40 7.66 -10.50
CA ASP A 8 -1.94 8.43 -11.61
C ASP A 8 -1.64 7.81 -12.98
N ASN A 9 -0.76 6.84 -13.05
CA ASN A 9 -0.47 6.10 -14.28
C ASN A 9 -1.53 5.02 -14.49
N ARG A 10 -2.46 5.27 -15.42
CA ARG A 10 -3.59 4.36 -15.67
C ARG A 10 -3.15 2.99 -16.16
N LEU A 11 -2.10 2.96 -16.99
CA LEU A 11 -1.64 1.70 -17.55
C LEU A 11 -1.03 0.81 -16.46
N LEU A 12 -0.24 1.39 -15.57
CA LEU A 12 0.35 0.68 -14.46
C LEU A 12 -0.71 0.17 -13.49
N ASN A 13 -1.73 1.00 -13.20
CA ASN A 13 -2.85 0.58 -12.36
C ASN A 13 -3.56 -0.63 -12.95
N ARG A 14 -3.86 -0.58 -14.25
CA ARG A 14 -4.53 -1.69 -14.92
C ARG A 14 -3.70 -2.96 -14.85
N PHE A 15 -2.40 -2.83 -15.12
CA PHE A 15 -1.49 -3.95 -15.11
C PHE A 15 -1.44 -4.62 -13.73
N LEU A 16 -1.21 -3.83 -12.70
CA LEU A 16 -1.10 -4.34 -11.35
C LEU A 16 -2.43 -4.89 -10.83
N THR A 17 -3.53 -4.20 -11.13
CA THR A 17 -4.87 -4.66 -10.76
C THR A 17 -5.17 -6.02 -11.39
N THR A 18 -4.88 -6.17 -12.68
CA THR A 18 -5.10 -7.42 -13.39
C THR A 18 -4.27 -8.54 -12.79
N TYR A 19 -3.01 -8.24 -12.48
CA TYR A 19 -2.11 -9.25 -11.93
C TYR A 19 -2.59 -9.70 -10.54
N LEU A 20 -2.94 -8.77 -9.66
CA LEU A 20 -3.43 -9.11 -8.32
C LEU A 20 -4.71 -9.92 -8.37
N ARG A 21 -5.61 -9.57 -9.27
CA ARG A 21 -6.84 -10.35 -9.47
C ARG A 21 -6.55 -11.76 -9.94
N SER A 22 -5.54 -11.92 -10.78
CA SER A 22 -5.15 -13.25 -11.26
C SER A 22 -4.61 -14.14 -10.13
N LYS A 23 -4.18 -13.54 -9.03
CA LYS A 23 -3.71 -14.26 -7.84
C LYS A 23 -4.83 -14.52 -6.83
N GLY A 24 -6.06 -14.23 -7.18
CA GLY A 24 -7.21 -14.51 -6.31
C GLY A 24 -7.60 -13.38 -5.38
N HIS A 25 -7.02 -12.19 -5.54
CA HIS A 25 -7.36 -11.04 -4.71
C HIS A 25 -8.39 -10.14 -5.37
N SER A 26 -9.11 -9.38 -4.57
CA SER A 26 -9.91 -8.28 -5.07
C SER A 26 -9.01 -7.06 -5.14
N CYS A 27 -9.15 -6.28 -6.19
CA CYS A 27 -8.31 -5.10 -6.38
C CYS A 27 -9.09 -4.01 -7.08
N SER A 28 -9.06 -2.82 -6.52
CA SER A 28 -9.61 -1.61 -7.13
C SER A 28 -8.47 -0.63 -7.35
N SER A 29 -8.66 0.33 -8.23
CA SER A 29 -7.63 1.33 -8.49
C SER A 29 -8.22 2.71 -8.57
N LEU A 30 -7.44 3.70 -8.14
CA LEU A 30 -7.78 5.12 -8.25
C LEU A 30 -6.60 5.84 -8.86
N THR A 31 -6.89 6.80 -9.73
CA THR A 31 -5.85 7.66 -10.33
C THR A 31 -5.83 9.05 -9.71
N ASP A 32 -6.75 9.33 -8.81
CA ASP A 32 -6.92 10.65 -8.21
C ASP A 32 -6.79 10.53 -6.69
N SER A 33 -5.72 11.09 -6.14
CA SER A 33 -5.43 11.01 -4.71
C SER A 33 -6.50 11.64 -3.84
N SER A 34 -7.23 12.63 -4.36
CA SER A 34 -8.27 13.32 -3.60
C SER A 34 -9.50 12.44 -3.33
N LYS A 35 -9.60 11.29 -3.97
CA LYS A 35 -10.75 10.39 -3.82
C LYS A 35 -10.49 9.21 -2.87
N VAL A 36 -9.26 9.10 -2.37
CA VAL A 36 -8.86 7.92 -1.60
C VAL A 36 -9.62 7.80 -0.28
N LEU A 37 -9.70 8.89 0.48
CA LEU A 37 -10.35 8.83 1.80
C LEU A 37 -11.83 8.46 1.71
N SER A 38 -12.55 9.05 0.78
CA SER A 38 -13.97 8.72 0.60
C SER A 38 -14.16 7.29 0.12
N TRP A 39 -13.26 6.80 -0.72
CA TRP A 39 -13.31 5.42 -1.16
C TRP A 39 -13.11 4.46 0.01
N LEU A 40 -12.15 4.75 0.88
CA LEU A 40 -11.87 3.93 2.06
C LEU A 40 -13.03 3.92 3.05
N ASP A 41 -13.76 5.02 3.15
CA ASP A 41 -14.95 5.07 4.01
C ASP A 41 -16.06 4.13 3.54
N LEU A 42 -16.10 3.84 2.26
CA LEU A 42 -17.20 3.08 1.64
C LEU A 42 -16.85 1.66 1.25
N ASN A 43 -15.58 1.27 1.33
CA ASN A 43 -15.15 -0.02 0.82
C ASN A 43 -14.21 -0.73 1.80
N ALA A 44 -14.26 -2.06 1.81
CA ALA A 44 -13.32 -2.86 2.57
C ALA A 44 -11.94 -2.79 1.90
N CYS A 45 -10.88 -2.65 2.68
CA CYS A 45 -9.53 -2.58 2.16
C CYS A 45 -8.56 -3.21 3.16
N ASP A 46 -7.77 -4.16 2.67
CA ASP A 46 -6.77 -4.85 3.50
C ASP A 46 -5.39 -4.23 3.36
N ALA A 47 -5.12 -3.56 2.27
CA ALA A 47 -3.84 -2.88 2.03
C ALA A 47 -3.96 -1.88 0.89
N ILE A 48 -3.23 -0.77 1.01
CA ILE A 48 -3.13 0.23 -0.05
C ILE A 48 -1.74 0.17 -0.64
N ILE A 49 -1.66 0.20 -1.97
CA ILE A 49 -0.42 0.34 -2.70
C ILE A 49 -0.46 1.76 -3.28
N LEU A 50 0.44 2.61 -2.83
CA LEU A 50 0.34 4.03 -3.06
C LEU A 50 1.59 4.62 -3.71
N ASP A 51 1.42 5.28 -4.85
CA ASP A 51 2.47 6.07 -5.46
C ASP A 51 2.59 7.41 -4.72
N ILE A 52 3.79 7.78 -4.32
CA ILE A 52 4.00 9.01 -3.55
C ILE A 52 4.16 10.25 -4.41
N GLY A 53 4.31 10.09 -5.72
CA GLY A 53 4.58 11.22 -6.62
C GLY A 53 3.38 11.75 -7.38
N MET A 54 2.16 11.62 -6.85
CA MET A 54 0.96 12.04 -7.58
C MET A 54 0.66 13.52 -7.44
N PRO A 55 -0.03 14.10 -8.46
CA PRO A 55 -0.50 15.47 -8.35
C PRO A 55 -1.67 15.60 -7.37
N LYS A 56 -2.10 16.82 -7.10
CA LYS A 56 -3.16 17.20 -6.15
C LYS A 56 -2.70 17.00 -4.71
N ILE A 57 -2.93 15.83 -4.13
CA ILE A 57 -2.43 15.52 -2.79
C ILE A 57 -1.25 14.59 -2.98
N ASP A 58 -0.07 14.99 -2.54
CA ASP A 58 1.10 14.13 -2.66
C ASP A 58 0.97 12.92 -1.73
N GLY A 59 1.71 11.85 -2.05
CA GLY A 59 1.55 10.59 -1.35
C GLY A 59 1.88 10.66 0.14
N ILE A 60 2.86 11.48 0.53
CA ILE A 60 3.25 11.58 1.94
C ILE A 60 2.14 12.26 2.75
N SER A 61 1.58 13.35 2.23
CA SER A 61 0.45 14.01 2.89
C SER A 61 -0.75 13.09 2.97
N LEU A 62 -1.00 12.33 1.92
CA LEU A 62 -2.10 11.38 1.90
C LEU A 62 -1.93 10.28 2.94
N ILE A 63 -0.71 9.78 3.14
CA ILE A 63 -0.43 8.78 4.18
C ILE A 63 -0.83 9.32 5.54
N SER A 64 -0.45 10.56 5.85
CA SER A 64 -0.83 11.18 7.13
C SER A 64 -2.34 11.28 7.29
N MET A 65 -3.02 11.67 6.23
CA MET A 65 -4.49 11.79 6.25
C MET A 65 -5.16 10.43 6.44
N ILE A 66 -4.64 9.39 5.80
CA ILE A 66 -5.15 8.03 5.98
C ILE A 66 -4.95 7.57 7.42
N ARG A 67 -3.78 7.85 8.00
CA ARG A 67 -3.47 7.40 9.35
C ARG A 67 -4.34 8.04 10.42
N GLU A 68 -4.85 9.23 10.18
CA GLU A 68 -5.77 9.85 11.12
C GLU A 68 -7.06 9.06 11.27
N LYS A 69 -7.49 8.39 10.20
CA LYS A 69 -8.76 7.63 10.21
C LYS A 69 -8.57 6.13 10.27
N PHE A 70 -7.47 5.63 9.74
CA PHE A 70 -7.20 4.19 9.62
C PHE A 70 -5.80 3.90 10.19
N ALA A 71 -5.73 3.80 11.50
CA ALA A 71 -4.45 3.74 12.20
C ALA A 71 -3.60 2.52 11.89
N VAL A 72 -4.22 1.40 11.52
CA VAL A 72 -3.48 0.14 11.30
C VAL A 72 -3.59 -0.41 9.88
N LEU A 73 -4.21 0.33 8.98
CA LEU A 73 -4.34 -0.13 7.59
C LEU A 73 -2.96 -0.21 6.95
N PRO A 74 -2.55 -1.35 6.39
CA PRO A 74 -1.27 -1.46 5.70
C PRO A 74 -1.16 -0.51 4.52
N ILE A 75 -0.07 0.28 4.50
CA ILE A 75 0.23 1.20 3.41
C ILE A 75 1.60 0.84 2.86
N VAL A 76 1.64 0.42 1.60
CA VAL A 76 2.87 0.07 0.91
C VAL A 76 3.11 1.10 -0.19
N MET A 77 4.26 1.75 -0.15
CA MET A 77 4.61 2.73 -1.18
C MET A 77 5.06 2.02 -2.44
N PHE A 78 4.66 2.54 -3.58
CA PHE A 78 5.07 2.03 -4.88
C PHE A 78 5.91 3.13 -5.53
N THR A 79 7.23 2.89 -5.63
CA THR A 79 8.18 3.93 -6.01
C THR A 79 8.85 3.64 -7.34
N GLY A 80 9.06 4.67 -8.14
CA GLY A 80 9.80 4.56 -9.39
C GLY A 80 11.30 4.65 -9.18
N LEU A 81 12.02 4.60 -10.29
CA LEU A 81 13.47 4.80 -10.28
C LEU A 81 13.77 6.22 -9.83
N GLY A 82 14.84 6.38 -9.08
CA GLY A 82 15.27 7.71 -8.66
C GLY A 82 14.57 8.25 -7.45
N TYR A 83 13.87 7.40 -6.68
CA TYR A 83 13.30 7.87 -5.44
C TYR A 83 14.43 8.31 -4.51
N ASP A 84 14.13 9.22 -3.62
CA ASP A 84 15.14 9.74 -2.74
C ASP A 84 14.93 9.20 -1.33
N GLU A 85 16.03 8.97 -0.63
CA GLU A 85 16.02 8.39 0.71
C GLU A 85 15.25 9.25 1.71
N GLU A 86 15.34 10.58 1.56
CA GLU A 86 14.61 11.51 2.42
C GLU A 86 13.10 11.35 2.25
N ALA A 87 12.64 11.19 1.01
CA ALA A 87 11.22 10.99 0.74
C ALA A 87 10.75 9.66 1.32
N MET A 88 11.57 8.63 1.26
CA MET A 88 11.24 7.32 1.83
C MET A 88 11.11 7.40 3.34
N GLN A 89 12.04 8.10 4.00
CA GLN A 89 11.98 8.26 5.44
C GLN A 89 10.79 9.12 5.86
N ALA A 90 10.49 10.17 5.10
CA ALA A 90 9.33 11.01 5.37
C ALA A 90 8.03 10.20 5.26
N ALA A 91 7.94 9.34 4.27
CA ALA A 91 6.77 8.47 4.10
C ALA A 91 6.62 7.48 5.25
N ARG A 92 7.71 6.89 5.70
CA ARG A 92 7.68 5.99 6.86
C ARG A 92 7.26 6.72 8.12
N LYS A 93 7.78 7.93 8.32
CA LYS A 93 7.38 8.77 9.45
C LYS A 93 5.92 9.12 9.41
N ALA A 94 5.39 9.34 8.23
CA ALA A 94 3.96 9.63 8.05
C ALA A 94 3.08 8.41 8.31
N GLY A 95 3.66 7.20 8.28
CA GLY A 95 2.93 5.99 8.61
C GLY A 95 2.96 4.88 7.57
N ALA A 96 3.78 4.99 6.53
CA ALA A 96 3.90 3.91 5.56
C ALA A 96 4.63 2.72 6.17
N ASN A 97 4.24 1.51 5.77
CA ASN A 97 4.75 0.28 6.36
C ASN A 97 5.89 -0.35 5.57
N GLY A 98 6.02 -0.01 4.30
CA GLY A 98 7.09 -0.54 3.47
C GLY A 98 7.03 0.04 2.08
N TYR A 99 7.86 -0.46 1.17
CA TYR A 99 7.86 0.01 -0.20
C TYR A 99 8.20 -1.12 -1.16
N VAL A 100 7.78 -0.94 -2.41
CA VAL A 100 8.07 -1.85 -3.51
C VAL A 100 8.47 -1.01 -4.71
N SER A 101 9.49 -1.45 -5.44
CA SER A 101 9.97 -0.71 -6.61
C SER A 101 9.13 -0.99 -7.85
N LYS A 102 8.79 0.06 -8.59
CA LYS A 102 8.11 -0.06 -9.88
C LYS A 102 8.99 -0.70 -10.95
N GLY A 103 10.29 -0.75 -10.74
CA GLY A 103 11.22 -1.33 -11.70
C GLY A 103 11.24 -2.85 -11.73
N LEU A 104 10.56 -3.49 -10.80
CA LEU A 104 10.50 -4.96 -10.74
C LEU A 104 9.47 -5.51 -11.74
N GLY A 105 9.63 -6.75 -12.14
CA GLY A 105 8.62 -7.45 -12.92
C GLY A 105 7.38 -7.80 -12.07
N PRO A 106 6.29 -8.23 -12.70
CA PRO A 106 5.03 -8.46 -11.98
C PRO A 106 5.12 -9.48 -10.86
N SER A 107 5.77 -10.60 -11.09
CA SER A 107 5.90 -11.63 -10.05
C SER A 107 6.80 -11.15 -8.92
N GLU A 108 7.80 -10.34 -9.22
CA GLU A 108 8.69 -9.79 -8.21
C GLU A 108 8.00 -8.71 -7.40
N ILE A 109 7.19 -7.88 -8.03
CA ILE A 109 6.35 -6.90 -7.34
C ILE A 109 5.42 -7.62 -6.35
N TYR A 110 4.78 -8.67 -6.83
CA TYR A 110 3.86 -9.44 -6.00
C TYR A 110 4.57 -10.07 -4.81
N SER A 111 5.73 -10.69 -5.03
CA SER A 111 6.51 -11.31 -3.96
C SER A 111 6.97 -10.27 -2.93
N ALA A 112 7.43 -9.11 -3.40
CA ALA A 112 7.87 -8.04 -2.50
C ALA A 112 6.70 -7.49 -1.68
N LEU A 113 5.55 -7.31 -2.32
CA LEU A 113 4.33 -6.85 -1.66
C LEU A 113 3.91 -7.83 -0.56
N MET A 114 3.86 -9.10 -0.88
CA MET A 114 3.44 -10.12 0.09
C MET A 114 4.44 -10.24 1.24
N ARG A 115 5.73 -10.02 0.97
CA ARG A 115 6.74 -10.02 2.02
C ARG A 115 6.51 -8.90 3.03
N VAL A 116 6.24 -7.68 2.53
CA VAL A 116 5.95 -6.54 3.40
C VAL A 116 4.71 -6.84 4.25
N LEU A 117 3.65 -7.32 3.63
CA LEU A 117 2.41 -7.61 4.34
C LEU A 117 2.57 -8.73 5.37
N THR A 118 3.35 -9.75 5.04
CA THR A 118 3.62 -10.84 5.96
C THR A 118 4.42 -10.35 7.17
N GLN A 119 5.43 -9.52 6.95
CA GLN A 119 6.23 -8.95 8.04
C GLN A 119 5.39 -8.08 8.95
N MET A 120 4.49 -7.28 8.38
CA MET A 120 3.58 -6.47 9.18
C MET A 120 2.66 -7.33 10.03
N HIS A 121 2.11 -8.36 9.44
CA HIS A 121 1.20 -9.25 10.15
C HIS A 121 1.93 -9.95 11.30
N SER A 122 3.14 -10.44 11.08
CA SER A 122 3.95 -11.05 12.13
C SER A 122 4.27 -10.08 13.24
N ALA A 123 4.63 -8.84 12.88
CA ALA A 123 4.95 -7.82 13.87
C ALA A 123 3.74 -7.40 14.68
N ALA A 124 2.56 -7.45 14.07
CA ALA A 124 1.33 -7.09 14.76
C ALA A 124 0.80 -8.20 15.65
N THR A 125 1.22 -9.42 15.43
CA THR A 125 0.76 -10.55 16.23
C THR A 125 1.54 -10.62 17.55
N PRO A 126 0.89 -10.48 18.70
CA PRO A 126 1.62 -10.50 19.96
C PRO A 126 2.23 -11.87 20.22
N PRO A 127 3.47 -11.91 20.59
CA PRO A 127 4.12 -13.17 20.86
C PRO A 127 3.45 -13.97 21.95
N ALA A 128 2.99 -13.27 22.92
CA ALA A 128 2.35 -13.93 24.03
C ALA A 128 1.01 -14.46 23.70
N ALA A 129 0.41 -13.83 22.74
CA ALA A 129 -0.89 -14.28 22.38
C ALA A 129 -0.74 -15.40 21.46
N GLN A 130 0.36 -15.43 20.99
CA GLN A 130 0.60 -16.50 20.30
C GLN A 130 0.77 -17.52 21.18
N ALA A 131 0.93 -17.16 22.27
CA ALA A 131 0.71 -18.03 23.19
C ALA A 131 -0.65 -18.24 23.19
N GLY A 132 -0.94 -18.51 22.78
CA GLY A 132 -1.98 -18.43 22.66
C GLY A 132 -2.59 -18.07 21.72
N HIS A 133 -2.45 -17.86 21.57
CA HIS A 133 -2.76 -17.39 20.84
C HIS A 133 -2.67 -17.26 19.99
N ALA A 134 -2.68 -17.20 19.83
CA ALA A 134 -2.41 -17.00 19.27
C ALA A 134 -2.46 -16.78 18.68
N ALA A 135 -2.61 -16.72 18.47
CA ALA A 135 -2.47 -16.58 18.12
C ALA A 135 -2.46 -16.69 17.74
#